data_7d5d8be9d97de483cf3c165e54d3d638
#
_entry.id   7d5d8be9d97de483cf3c165e54d3d638
#
_cell.length_a   1.000
_cell.length_b   1.000
_cell.length_c   1.000
_cell.angle_alpha   90.00
_cell.angle_beta   90.00
_cell.angle_gamma   90.00
#
_symmetry.space_group_name_H-M   'P 1'
#
loop_
_entity.id
_entity.type
_entity.pdbx_description
1 polymer ?
#
loop_
_entity_poly.entity_id
_entity_poly.type
_entity_poly.pdbx_seq_one_letter_code
_entity_poly.pdbx_strand_id
1 'polypeptide(L)'
;MKPYQKIPIRECGEPLVPIPADKFVIPSPHAYEKLGANYRGKSPYFLRQGVLNALIDAQNRLQVYQPGWQILIFDAYRPVEVQQFMVDYSFQTLLDTRGLAKEKLSKAESQAILTEVYTIWAVPSDNAATPPPHSTGAAIDITLVDEKGQAIDMGGEIDEIGERSHPDYYIAAKSPQEQSYHQKRVLLAKVMKEAGFSRHKGEWWHFSLGDQMWAWSLDRAYAIYGRVED
;
A
#
# COMPACT_ATOMS: atom_id res chain seq x y z
N MET A 1 7.40 16.39 8.41
CA MET A 1 8.21 15.39 7.69
C MET A 1 8.22 14.11 8.51
N LYS A 2 7.78 12.98 7.93
CA LYS A 2 7.79 11.66 8.60
C LYS A 2 9.26 11.17 8.72
N PRO A 3 9.62 10.33 9.73
CA PRO A 3 11.01 9.91 9.95
C PRO A 3 11.69 9.27 8.73
N TYR A 4 10.99 8.42 7.98
CA TYR A 4 11.53 7.75 6.81
C TYR A 4 11.92 8.71 5.68
N GLN A 5 11.28 9.87 5.57
CA GLN A 5 11.58 10.89 4.55
C GLN A 5 12.94 11.57 4.73
N LYS A 6 13.64 11.30 5.85
CA LYS A 6 15.00 11.76 6.09
C LYS A 6 16.07 10.85 5.49
N ILE A 7 15.69 9.63 5.08
CA ILE A 7 16.61 8.68 4.45
C ILE A 7 16.98 9.18 3.06
N PRO A 8 18.26 9.34 2.73
CA PRO A 8 18.69 9.76 1.40
C PRO A 8 18.34 8.71 0.35
N ILE A 9 18.11 9.15 -0.88
CA ILE A 9 17.82 8.29 -2.02
C ILE A 9 19.08 8.22 -2.91
N ARG A 10 19.46 7.00 -3.31
CA ARG A 10 20.47 6.72 -4.32
C ARG A 10 19.82 5.90 -5.42
N GLU A 11 19.17 6.60 -6.37
CA GLU A 11 18.43 5.96 -7.45
C GLU A 11 19.32 5.00 -8.25
N CYS A 12 18.86 3.76 -8.43
CA CYS A 12 19.62 2.71 -9.13
C CYS A 12 19.26 2.60 -10.63
N GLY A 13 18.21 3.28 -11.08
CA GLY A 13 17.81 3.35 -12.49
C GLY A 13 17.08 2.11 -13.01
N GLU A 14 16.61 1.21 -12.16
CA GLU A 14 15.80 0.09 -12.62
C GLU A 14 14.49 0.55 -13.28
N PRO A 15 14.08 -0.09 -14.41
CA PRO A 15 12.84 0.27 -15.08
C PRO A 15 11.59 -0.13 -14.28
N LEU A 16 10.49 0.58 -14.51
CA LEU A 16 9.16 0.08 -14.22
C LEU A 16 8.77 -0.99 -15.24
N VAL A 17 8.27 -2.11 -14.76
CA VAL A 17 7.80 -3.22 -15.58
C VAL A 17 6.38 -3.63 -15.19
N PRO A 18 5.58 -4.15 -16.13
CA PRO A 18 4.21 -4.57 -15.83
C PRO A 18 4.20 -5.80 -14.92
N ILE A 19 3.25 -5.84 -13.99
CA ILE A 19 2.97 -7.02 -13.18
C ILE A 19 2.26 -8.05 -14.04
N PRO A 20 2.76 -9.30 -14.14
CA PRO A 20 2.18 -10.33 -15.01
C PRO A 20 0.86 -10.89 -14.45
N ALA A 21 -0.21 -10.78 -15.25
CA ALA A 21 -1.55 -11.23 -14.86
C ALA A 21 -1.72 -12.76 -14.81
N ASP A 22 -0.76 -13.51 -15.34
CA ASP A 22 -0.72 -14.98 -15.23
C ASP A 22 -0.18 -15.48 -13.88
N LYS A 23 0.44 -14.59 -13.09
CA LYS A 23 1.04 -14.93 -11.79
C LYS A 23 0.27 -14.36 -10.59
N PHE A 24 -0.49 -13.31 -10.79
CA PHE A 24 -1.17 -12.57 -9.73
C PHE A 24 -2.63 -12.27 -10.11
N VAL A 25 -3.47 -12.14 -9.11
CA VAL A 25 -4.83 -11.64 -9.35
C VAL A 25 -4.78 -10.13 -9.46
N ILE A 26 -5.20 -9.62 -10.62
CA ILE A 26 -5.20 -8.19 -10.95
C ILE A 26 -6.64 -7.75 -11.25
N PRO A 27 -7.29 -6.99 -10.35
CA PRO A 27 -8.64 -6.47 -10.57
C PRO A 27 -8.71 -5.50 -11.75
N SER A 28 -9.74 -5.59 -12.57
CA SER A 28 -10.01 -4.63 -13.64
C SER A 28 -11.49 -4.25 -13.64
N PRO A 29 -11.84 -2.95 -13.71
CA PRO A 29 -10.93 -1.81 -13.60
C PRO A 29 -10.33 -1.69 -12.20
N HIS A 30 -9.23 -0.93 -12.08
CA HIS A 30 -8.55 -0.65 -10.81
C HIS A 30 -9.50 0.05 -9.81
N ALA A 31 -9.28 -0.20 -8.49
CA ALA A 31 -10.15 0.33 -7.45
C ALA A 31 -10.27 1.86 -7.50
N TYR A 32 -9.15 2.58 -7.67
CA TYR A 32 -9.17 4.04 -7.71
C TYR A 32 -9.71 4.61 -9.03
N GLU A 33 -9.54 3.90 -10.16
CA GLU A 33 -10.19 4.26 -11.43
C GLU A 33 -11.72 4.21 -11.32
N LYS A 34 -12.28 3.23 -10.58
CA LYS A 34 -13.71 3.16 -10.27
C LYS A 34 -14.21 4.37 -9.49
N LEU A 35 -13.34 4.98 -8.67
CA LEU A 35 -13.64 6.20 -7.91
C LEU A 35 -13.46 7.48 -8.72
N GLY A 36 -12.90 7.38 -9.95
CA GLY A 36 -12.67 8.51 -10.83
C GLY A 36 -11.22 9.01 -10.90
N ALA A 37 -10.26 8.30 -10.29
CA ALA A 37 -8.84 8.64 -10.41
C ALA A 37 -8.37 8.51 -11.86
N ASN A 38 -7.61 9.50 -12.34
CA ASN A 38 -7.09 9.53 -13.71
C ASN A 38 -5.60 9.24 -13.74
N TYR A 39 -5.22 8.06 -14.18
CA TYR A 39 -3.84 7.64 -14.34
C TYR A 39 -3.17 8.18 -15.62
N ARG A 40 -3.88 8.96 -16.44
CA ARG A 40 -3.37 9.59 -17.70
C ARG A 40 -2.69 8.59 -18.63
N GLY A 41 -3.28 7.42 -18.80
CA GLY A 41 -2.77 6.35 -19.64
C GLY A 41 -1.63 5.52 -19.03
N LYS A 42 -1.18 5.84 -17.82
CA LYS A 42 -0.26 4.97 -17.05
C LYS A 42 -1.06 3.84 -16.41
N SER A 43 -0.44 2.70 -16.19
CA SER A 43 -1.09 1.59 -15.47
C SER A 43 -0.71 1.62 -14.00
N PRO A 44 -1.66 1.39 -13.07
CA PRO A 44 -1.37 1.21 -11.65
C PRO A 44 -0.59 -0.08 -11.37
N TYR A 45 -0.56 -1.03 -12.31
CA TYR A 45 0.00 -2.36 -12.14
C TYR A 45 1.41 -2.48 -12.69
N PHE A 46 2.31 -1.59 -12.23
CA PHE A 46 3.73 -1.57 -12.54
C PHE A 46 4.57 -1.55 -11.26
N LEU A 47 5.74 -2.17 -11.29
CA LEU A 47 6.74 -2.16 -10.22
C LEU A 47 8.15 -1.99 -10.81
N ARG A 48 9.11 -1.58 -9.99
CA ARG A 48 10.53 -1.71 -10.34
C ARG A 48 10.87 -3.17 -10.55
N GLN A 49 11.78 -3.48 -11.49
CA GLN A 49 12.10 -4.86 -11.87
C GLN A 49 12.52 -5.73 -10.68
N GLY A 50 13.37 -5.23 -9.79
CA GLY A 50 13.79 -5.97 -8.60
C GLY A 50 12.65 -6.20 -7.61
N VAL A 51 11.72 -5.24 -7.49
CA VAL A 51 10.52 -5.36 -6.67
C VAL A 51 9.58 -6.44 -7.22
N LEU A 52 9.38 -6.46 -8.55
CA LEU A 52 8.58 -7.52 -9.20
C LEU A 52 9.20 -8.90 -8.99
N ASN A 53 10.52 -9.03 -9.14
CA ASN A 53 11.22 -10.31 -8.92
C ASN A 53 11.00 -10.82 -7.48
N ALA A 54 11.10 -9.93 -6.49
CA ALA A 54 10.84 -10.27 -5.09
C ALA A 54 9.35 -10.62 -4.86
N LEU A 55 8.41 -9.94 -5.53
CA LEU A 55 6.99 -10.27 -5.43
C LEU A 55 6.67 -11.67 -5.99
N ILE A 56 7.34 -12.05 -7.09
CA ILE A 56 7.25 -13.42 -7.64
C ILE A 56 7.79 -14.45 -6.64
N ASP A 57 8.91 -14.14 -5.95
CA ASP A 57 9.41 -15.01 -4.88
C ASP A 57 8.42 -15.13 -3.72
N ALA A 58 7.77 -14.02 -3.29
CA ALA A 58 6.73 -14.04 -2.28
C ALA A 58 5.55 -14.94 -2.68
N GLN A 59 5.09 -14.87 -3.94
CA GLN A 59 4.03 -15.75 -4.48
C GLN A 59 4.46 -17.23 -4.46
N ASN A 60 5.70 -17.53 -4.83
CA ASN A 60 6.22 -18.90 -4.79
C ASN A 60 6.27 -19.43 -3.35
N ARG A 61 6.67 -18.60 -2.37
CA ARG A 61 6.66 -18.94 -0.95
C ARG A 61 5.24 -19.16 -0.43
N LEU A 62 4.28 -18.34 -0.87
CA LEU A 62 2.87 -18.53 -0.53
C LEU A 62 2.37 -19.92 -0.94
N GLN A 63 2.77 -20.42 -2.13
CA GLN A 63 2.40 -21.78 -2.57
C GLN A 63 2.92 -22.87 -1.66
N VAL A 64 4.02 -22.66 -0.94
CA VAL A 64 4.54 -23.63 0.03
C VAL A 64 3.68 -23.71 1.29
N TYR A 65 3.16 -22.57 1.75
CA TYR A 65 2.34 -22.49 2.97
C TYR A 65 0.86 -22.73 2.72
N GLN A 66 0.36 -22.25 1.58
CA GLN A 66 -1.06 -22.33 1.17
C GLN A 66 -1.13 -22.62 -0.34
N PRO A 67 -1.04 -23.89 -0.74
CA PRO A 67 -1.17 -24.27 -2.14
C PRO A 67 -2.48 -23.78 -2.76
N GLY A 68 -2.41 -23.20 -3.94
CA GLY A 68 -3.56 -22.66 -4.68
C GLY A 68 -3.94 -21.22 -4.32
N TRP A 69 -3.44 -20.65 -3.23
CA TRP A 69 -3.70 -19.24 -2.93
C TRP A 69 -2.84 -18.31 -3.78
N GLN A 70 -3.37 -17.13 -4.09
CA GLN A 70 -2.66 -16.14 -4.89
C GLN A 70 -2.64 -14.77 -4.19
N ILE A 71 -1.58 -14.00 -4.46
CA ILE A 71 -1.53 -12.60 -4.10
C ILE A 71 -2.44 -11.82 -5.07
N LEU A 72 -3.35 -11.02 -4.51
CA LEU A 72 -4.15 -10.04 -5.24
C LEU A 72 -3.48 -8.67 -5.11
N ILE A 73 -3.19 -8.04 -6.24
CA ILE A 73 -2.61 -6.71 -6.30
C ILE A 73 -3.74 -5.69 -6.21
N PHE A 74 -3.82 -4.97 -5.10
CA PHE A 74 -4.81 -3.92 -4.92
C PHE A 74 -4.35 -2.61 -5.56
N ASP A 75 -3.11 -2.17 -5.25
CA ASP A 75 -2.46 -1.01 -5.86
C ASP A 75 -0.93 -1.19 -5.87
N ALA A 76 -0.25 -0.65 -6.89
CA ALA A 76 1.20 -0.69 -6.99
C ALA A 76 1.77 0.68 -7.37
N TYR A 77 1.97 0.98 -8.66
CA TYR A 77 2.43 2.30 -9.07
C TYR A 77 1.31 3.34 -8.99
N ARG A 78 1.54 4.41 -8.21
CA ARG A 78 0.58 5.50 -8.03
C ARG A 78 1.27 6.84 -8.29
N PRO A 79 0.97 7.51 -9.41
CA PRO A 79 1.44 8.88 -9.67
C PRO A 79 1.03 9.86 -8.56
N VAL A 80 1.79 10.94 -8.38
CA VAL A 80 1.51 11.93 -7.32
C VAL A 80 0.12 12.55 -7.46
N GLU A 81 -0.36 12.76 -8.69
CA GLU A 81 -1.71 13.29 -8.94
C GLU A 81 -2.81 12.33 -8.49
N VAL A 82 -2.60 11.02 -8.66
CA VAL A 82 -3.54 10.01 -8.14
C VAL A 82 -3.46 9.95 -6.62
N GLN A 83 -2.28 10.08 -6.03
CA GLN A 83 -2.12 10.23 -4.58
C GLN A 83 -2.90 11.43 -4.04
N GLN A 84 -2.81 12.59 -4.71
CA GLN A 84 -3.59 13.78 -4.33
C GLN A 84 -5.09 13.54 -4.45
N PHE A 85 -5.53 12.93 -5.56
CA PHE A 85 -6.94 12.57 -5.76
C PHE A 85 -7.46 11.71 -4.60
N MET A 86 -6.72 10.69 -4.16
CA MET A 86 -7.14 9.80 -3.08
C MET A 86 -7.18 10.51 -1.71
N VAL A 87 -6.27 11.44 -1.46
CA VAL A 87 -6.32 12.31 -0.26
C VAL A 87 -7.60 13.15 -0.27
N ASP A 88 -7.91 13.79 -1.40
CA ASP A 88 -9.09 14.65 -1.54
C ASP A 88 -10.38 13.83 -1.45
N TYR A 89 -10.42 12.66 -2.06
CA TYR A 89 -11.54 11.71 -1.99
C TYR A 89 -11.80 11.25 -0.55
N SER A 90 -10.76 10.82 0.16
CA SER A 90 -10.88 10.36 1.55
C SER A 90 -11.31 11.50 2.48
N PHE A 91 -10.79 12.71 2.26
CA PHE A 91 -11.22 13.89 3.00
C PHE A 91 -12.71 14.16 2.80
N GLN A 92 -13.20 14.15 1.55
CA GLN A 92 -14.62 14.35 1.25
C GLN A 92 -15.48 13.22 1.83
N THR A 93 -15.05 11.97 1.74
CA THR A 93 -15.76 10.81 2.33
C THR A 93 -15.93 10.97 3.86
N LEU A 94 -14.91 11.45 4.57
CA LEU A 94 -15.01 11.73 6.00
C LEU A 94 -16.00 12.85 6.29
N LEU A 95 -16.03 13.90 5.47
CA LEU A 95 -17.02 14.97 5.61
C LEU A 95 -18.44 14.44 5.43
N ASP A 96 -18.70 13.71 4.37
CA ASP A 96 -20.00 13.15 4.04
C ASP A 96 -20.50 12.22 5.16
N THR A 97 -19.62 11.33 5.65
CA THR A 97 -19.93 10.40 6.74
C THR A 97 -20.31 11.13 8.05
N ARG A 98 -19.71 12.31 8.28
CA ARG A 98 -19.96 13.14 9.49
C ARG A 98 -21.04 14.20 9.30
N GLY A 99 -21.63 14.30 8.10
CA GLY A 99 -22.62 15.34 7.78
C GLY A 99 -22.03 16.76 7.83
N LEU A 100 -20.74 16.91 7.52
CA LEU A 100 -20.02 18.19 7.54
C LEU A 100 -19.96 18.80 6.16
N ALA A 101 -20.09 20.12 6.05
CA ALA A 101 -19.91 20.87 4.82
C ALA A 101 -18.54 21.55 4.83
N LYS A 102 -17.74 21.31 3.78
CA LYS A 102 -16.36 21.82 3.65
C LYS A 102 -16.25 23.32 3.86
N GLU A 103 -17.20 24.08 3.32
CA GLU A 103 -17.25 25.54 3.36
C GLU A 103 -17.53 26.11 4.78
N LYS A 104 -18.01 25.24 5.68
CA LYS A 104 -18.33 25.62 7.07
C LYS A 104 -17.21 25.27 8.05
N LEU A 105 -16.19 24.56 7.60
CA LEU A 105 -15.08 24.16 8.45
C LEU A 105 -14.15 25.33 8.74
N SER A 106 -13.76 25.47 9.99
CA SER A 106 -12.59 26.27 10.36
C SER A 106 -11.31 25.62 9.83
N LYS A 107 -10.23 26.39 9.74
CA LYS A 107 -8.90 25.87 9.39
C LYS A 107 -8.44 24.76 10.32
N ALA A 108 -8.75 24.87 11.61
CA ALA A 108 -8.36 23.86 12.61
C ALA A 108 -9.11 22.54 12.40
N GLU A 109 -10.41 22.58 12.13
CA GLU A 109 -11.22 21.38 11.85
C GLU A 109 -10.77 20.71 10.55
N SER A 110 -10.56 21.48 9.50
CA SER A 110 -10.04 20.96 8.23
C SER A 110 -8.68 20.30 8.41
N GLN A 111 -7.76 20.90 9.19
CA GLN A 111 -6.46 20.33 9.48
C GLN A 111 -6.55 19.04 10.32
N ALA A 112 -7.49 18.96 11.26
CA ALA A 112 -7.72 17.76 12.04
C ALA A 112 -8.17 16.60 11.17
N ILE A 113 -9.12 16.83 10.24
CA ILE A 113 -9.60 15.81 9.29
C ILE A 113 -8.46 15.38 8.35
N LEU A 114 -7.66 16.32 7.80
CA LEU A 114 -6.50 15.99 6.99
C LEU A 114 -5.46 15.17 7.76
N THR A 115 -5.27 15.44 9.05
CA THR A 115 -4.36 14.66 9.89
C THR A 115 -4.83 13.21 10.01
N GLU A 116 -6.13 12.99 10.10
CA GLU A 116 -6.73 11.67 10.10
C GLU A 116 -6.56 10.96 8.75
N VAL A 117 -6.83 11.64 7.64
CA VAL A 117 -6.57 11.14 6.28
C VAL A 117 -5.11 10.70 6.12
N TYR A 118 -4.17 11.51 6.62
CA TYR A 118 -2.73 11.21 6.57
C TYR A 118 -2.26 10.10 7.54
N THR A 119 -3.15 9.46 8.26
CA THR A 119 -2.83 8.21 8.98
C THR A 119 -2.63 7.05 8.01
N ILE A 120 -3.38 7.04 6.90
CA ILE A 120 -3.35 6.01 5.84
C ILE A 120 -2.61 6.53 4.60
N TRP A 121 -2.86 7.78 4.19
CA TRP A 121 -2.26 8.33 2.98
C TRP A 121 -0.91 9.00 3.25
N ALA A 122 0.05 8.77 2.37
CA ALA A 122 1.24 9.61 2.31
C ALA A 122 0.86 11.01 1.81
N VAL A 123 1.51 12.04 2.34
CA VAL A 123 1.34 13.40 1.83
C VAL A 123 1.81 13.46 0.38
N PRO A 124 0.99 13.94 -0.58
CA PRO A 124 1.42 14.15 -1.95
C PRO A 124 2.63 15.09 -2.00
N SER A 125 3.65 14.73 -2.76
CA SER A 125 4.89 15.49 -2.81
C SER A 125 5.55 15.39 -4.18
N ASP A 126 5.79 16.52 -4.81
CA ASP A 126 6.60 16.63 -6.04
C ASP A 126 8.09 16.74 -5.75
N ASN A 127 8.47 16.85 -4.48
CA ASN A 127 9.86 16.90 -4.08
C ASN A 127 10.52 15.52 -4.25
N ALA A 128 11.51 15.45 -5.13
CA ALA A 128 12.26 14.21 -5.40
C ALA A 128 12.96 13.63 -4.17
N ALA A 129 13.22 14.45 -3.13
CA ALA A 129 13.81 13.98 -1.88
C ALA A 129 12.80 13.31 -0.93
N THR A 130 11.50 13.47 -1.17
CA THR A 130 10.42 12.95 -0.30
C THR A 130 9.25 12.40 -1.11
N PRO A 131 9.47 11.47 -2.06
CA PRO A 131 8.42 10.93 -2.89
C PRO A 131 7.43 10.12 -2.04
N PRO A 132 6.12 10.13 -2.36
CA PRO A 132 5.19 9.15 -1.84
C PRO A 132 5.64 7.72 -2.20
N PRO A 133 5.54 6.73 -1.30
CA PRO A 133 6.07 5.37 -1.54
C PRO A 133 5.65 4.75 -2.89
N HIS A 134 4.38 4.75 -3.22
CA HIS A 134 3.87 4.18 -4.47
C HIS A 134 4.35 4.89 -5.74
N SER A 135 4.71 6.18 -5.66
CA SER A 135 5.27 6.90 -6.81
C SER A 135 6.67 6.46 -7.20
N THR A 136 7.32 5.66 -6.37
CA THR A 136 8.64 5.08 -6.63
C THR A 136 8.58 3.77 -7.43
N GLY A 137 7.39 3.13 -7.53
CA GLY A 137 7.25 1.78 -8.05
C GLY A 137 7.84 0.70 -7.13
N ALA A 138 8.05 1.04 -5.84
CA ALA A 138 8.68 0.18 -4.86
C ALA A 138 7.78 -0.15 -3.66
N ALA A 139 6.55 0.36 -3.64
CA ALA A 139 5.51 0.05 -2.67
C ALA A 139 4.34 -0.66 -3.35
N ILE A 140 3.66 -1.51 -2.60
CA ILE A 140 2.54 -2.30 -3.08
C ILE A 140 1.53 -2.56 -1.96
N ASP A 141 0.24 -2.42 -2.29
CA ASP A 141 -0.89 -2.79 -1.46
C ASP A 141 -1.50 -4.10 -1.98
N ILE A 142 -1.57 -5.11 -1.12
CA ILE A 142 -1.94 -6.46 -1.50
C ILE A 142 -2.85 -7.13 -0.47
N THR A 143 -3.62 -8.10 -0.96
CA THR A 143 -4.29 -9.09 -0.13
C THR A 143 -4.14 -10.47 -0.76
N LEU A 144 -4.88 -11.46 -0.27
CA LEU A 144 -4.84 -12.84 -0.75
C LEU A 144 -6.20 -13.25 -1.31
N VAL A 145 -6.17 -14.19 -2.24
CA VAL A 145 -7.34 -14.93 -2.69
C VAL A 145 -7.09 -16.43 -2.53
N ASP A 146 -8.15 -17.19 -2.33
CA ASP A 146 -8.09 -18.65 -2.25
C ASP A 146 -8.00 -19.31 -3.65
N GLU A 147 -7.97 -20.63 -3.69
CA GLU A 147 -7.91 -21.43 -4.92
C GLU A 147 -9.14 -21.28 -5.83
N LYS A 148 -10.21 -20.65 -5.32
CA LYS A 148 -11.44 -20.33 -6.08
C LYS A 148 -11.47 -18.88 -6.56
N GLY A 149 -10.41 -18.11 -6.27
CA GLY A 149 -10.33 -16.68 -6.56
C GLY A 149 -11.15 -15.80 -5.62
N GLN A 150 -11.60 -16.31 -4.48
CA GLN A 150 -12.34 -15.55 -3.49
C GLN A 150 -11.38 -14.79 -2.57
N ALA A 151 -11.65 -13.52 -2.34
CA ALA A 151 -10.84 -12.71 -1.44
C ALA A 151 -10.84 -13.29 -0.01
N ILE A 152 -9.65 -13.41 0.55
CA ILE A 152 -9.46 -13.86 1.93
C ILE A 152 -9.81 -12.70 2.87
N ASP A 153 -10.78 -12.93 3.75
CA ASP A 153 -11.16 -11.96 4.77
C ASP A 153 -10.01 -11.76 5.77
N MET A 154 -9.47 -10.55 5.80
CA MET A 154 -8.38 -10.12 6.67
C MET A 154 -8.87 -9.38 7.92
N GLY A 155 -10.20 -9.24 8.11
CA GLY A 155 -10.82 -8.55 9.24
C GLY A 155 -10.78 -7.03 9.15
N GLY A 156 -10.57 -6.47 7.97
CA GLY A 156 -10.60 -5.03 7.66
C GLY A 156 -10.30 -4.81 6.19
N GLU A 157 -10.82 -3.72 5.66
CA GLU A 157 -10.63 -3.34 4.26
C GLU A 157 -9.27 -2.67 4.05
N ILE A 158 -8.73 -2.75 2.82
CA ILE A 158 -7.61 -1.92 2.40
C ILE A 158 -8.10 -0.46 2.36
N ASP A 159 -7.23 0.48 2.73
CA ASP A 159 -7.51 1.93 2.84
C ASP A 159 -8.53 2.30 3.94
N GLU A 160 -8.91 1.37 4.80
CA GLU A 160 -9.77 1.68 5.94
C GLU A 160 -9.04 2.64 6.92
N ILE A 161 -9.64 3.80 7.18
CA ILE A 161 -9.17 4.72 8.22
C ILE A 161 -9.69 4.24 9.58
N GLY A 162 -8.81 3.64 10.38
CA GLY A 162 -9.21 3.11 11.68
C GLY A 162 -8.21 2.12 12.28
N GLU A 163 -8.52 1.63 13.47
CA GLU A 163 -7.62 0.74 14.21
C GLU A 163 -7.43 -0.63 13.53
N ARG A 164 -8.43 -1.10 12.78
CA ARG A 164 -8.37 -2.38 12.06
C ARG A 164 -7.34 -2.39 10.93
N SER A 165 -6.86 -1.22 10.48
CA SER A 165 -5.73 -1.09 9.56
C SER A 165 -4.43 -1.61 10.16
N HIS A 166 -4.27 -1.46 11.48
CA HIS A 166 -3.06 -1.88 12.17
C HIS A 166 -2.80 -3.38 12.00
N PRO A 167 -1.57 -3.75 11.59
CA PRO A 167 -1.20 -5.15 11.38
C PRO A 167 -1.51 -6.07 12.54
N ASP A 168 -1.29 -5.60 13.75
CA ASP A 168 -1.38 -6.37 14.98
C ASP A 168 -2.69 -6.14 15.75
N TYR A 169 -3.70 -5.49 15.13
CA TYR A 169 -4.99 -5.21 15.78
C TYR A 169 -5.61 -6.45 16.42
N TYR A 170 -5.52 -7.60 15.76
CA TYR A 170 -6.08 -8.86 16.23
C TYR A 170 -5.12 -9.75 17.03
N ILE A 171 -3.93 -9.26 17.45
CA ILE A 171 -2.92 -10.08 18.13
C ILE A 171 -3.41 -10.65 19.46
N ALA A 172 -4.27 -9.94 20.18
CA ALA A 172 -4.84 -10.36 21.46
C ALA A 172 -6.29 -10.89 21.33
N ALA A 173 -6.75 -11.16 20.12
CA ALA A 173 -8.11 -11.61 19.85
C ALA A 173 -8.40 -12.96 20.50
N LYS A 174 -9.62 -13.10 21.03
CA LYS A 174 -10.08 -14.33 21.71
C LYS A 174 -11.06 -15.15 20.88
N SER A 175 -11.79 -14.49 19.96
CA SER A 175 -12.73 -15.19 19.09
C SER A 175 -11.98 -15.98 18.01
N PRO A 176 -12.43 -17.18 17.63
CA PRO A 176 -11.79 -17.98 16.58
C PRO A 176 -11.70 -17.22 15.23
N GLN A 177 -12.72 -16.43 14.92
CA GLN A 177 -12.76 -15.62 13.69
C GLN A 177 -11.66 -14.58 13.66
N GLU A 178 -11.53 -13.77 14.72
CA GLU A 178 -10.50 -12.74 14.81
C GLU A 178 -9.08 -13.33 14.87
N GLN A 179 -8.90 -14.46 15.55
CA GLN A 179 -7.64 -15.21 15.52
C GLN A 179 -7.29 -15.66 14.10
N SER A 180 -8.29 -16.06 13.30
CA SER A 180 -8.08 -16.39 11.88
C SER A 180 -7.62 -15.17 11.08
N TYR A 181 -8.18 -13.97 11.31
CA TYR A 181 -7.70 -12.74 10.67
C TYR A 181 -6.23 -12.47 11.00
N HIS A 182 -5.86 -12.56 12.27
CA HIS A 182 -4.47 -12.42 12.71
C HIS A 182 -3.54 -13.39 11.99
N GLN A 183 -3.87 -14.68 11.96
CA GLN A 183 -3.06 -15.71 11.29
C GLN A 183 -2.86 -15.44 9.80
N LYS A 184 -3.90 -14.99 9.09
CA LYS A 184 -3.83 -14.65 7.68
C LYS A 184 -2.91 -13.43 7.43
N ARG A 185 -3.02 -12.37 8.25
CA ARG A 185 -2.12 -11.21 8.20
C ARG A 185 -0.67 -11.59 8.52
N VAL A 186 -0.45 -12.49 9.47
CA VAL A 186 0.89 -13.03 9.80
C VAL A 186 1.46 -13.82 8.63
N LEU A 187 0.65 -14.66 7.98
CA LEU A 187 1.09 -15.41 6.79
C LEU A 187 1.50 -14.47 5.67
N LEU A 188 0.66 -13.47 5.33
CA LEU A 188 0.97 -12.49 4.30
C LEU A 188 2.28 -11.76 4.63
N ALA A 189 2.41 -11.24 5.86
CA ALA A 189 3.61 -10.55 6.29
C ALA A 189 4.86 -11.45 6.25
N LYS A 190 4.71 -12.74 6.56
CA LYS A 190 5.80 -13.72 6.54
C LYS A 190 6.34 -13.91 5.13
N VAL A 191 5.48 -14.24 4.16
CA VAL A 191 5.92 -14.50 2.78
C VAL A 191 6.54 -13.26 2.15
N MET A 192 5.99 -12.08 2.42
CA MET A 192 6.54 -10.81 1.94
C MET A 192 7.90 -10.49 2.57
N LYS A 193 8.02 -10.67 3.89
CA LYS A 193 9.30 -10.45 4.60
C LYS A 193 10.39 -11.41 4.13
N GLU A 194 10.07 -12.68 3.93
CA GLU A 194 11.00 -13.70 3.43
C GLU A 194 11.47 -13.39 2.00
N ALA A 195 10.69 -12.66 1.21
CA ALA A 195 11.04 -12.14 -0.10
C ALA A 195 11.76 -10.78 -0.07
N GLY A 196 12.03 -10.22 1.11
CA GLY A 196 12.82 -8.99 1.29
C GLY A 196 12.03 -7.71 1.49
N PHE A 197 10.70 -7.75 1.50
CA PHE A 197 9.85 -6.60 1.77
C PHE A 197 9.85 -6.23 3.26
N SER A 198 9.60 -4.95 3.56
CA SER A 198 9.19 -4.47 4.87
C SER A 198 7.70 -4.15 4.86
N ARG A 199 6.98 -4.52 5.95
CA ARG A 199 5.57 -4.16 6.13
C ARG A 199 5.46 -2.77 6.76
N HIS A 200 4.49 -1.97 6.32
CA HIS A 200 4.14 -0.71 6.98
C HIS A 200 3.67 -0.96 8.43
N LYS A 201 4.03 -0.05 9.36
CA LYS A 201 3.73 -0.24 10.79
C LYS A 201 2.24 -0.01 11.13
N GLY A 202 1.52 0.76 10.32
CA GLY A 202 0.11 1.12 10.52
C GLY A 202 -0.86 0.42 9.58
N GLU A 203 -0.36 -0.33 8.58
CA GLU A 203 -1.18 -0.89 7.50
C GLU A 203 -0.81 -2.35 7.26
N TRP A 204 -1.79 -3.27 7.37
CA TRP A 204 -1.54 -4.69 7.22
C TRP A 204 -1.28 -5.10 5.76
N TRP A 205 -1.76 -4.30 4.81
CA TRP A 205 -1.71 -4.57 3.36
C TRP A 205 -0.50 -3.97 2.65
N HIS A 206 0.14 -2.93 3.23
CA HIS A 206 1.19 -2.14 2.58
C HIS A 206 2.59 -2.70 2.82
N PHE A 207 3.31 -2.95 1.73
CA PHE A 207 4.67 -3.46 1.73
C PHE A 207 5.57 -2.62 0.83
N SER A 208 6.82 -2.43 1.26
CA SER A 208 7.84 -1.69 0.51
C SER A 208 9.12 -2.50 0.37
N LEU A 209 9.84 -2.29 -0.75
CA LEU A 209 11.17 -2.86 -0.98
C LEU A 209 12.04 -1.86 -1.75
N GLY A 210 13.02 -1.26 -1.08
CA GLY A 210 13.99 -0.36 -1.68
C GLY A 210 13.63 1.12 -1.66
N ASP A 211 12.44 1.53 -1.25
CA ASP A 211 12.05 2.92 -1.02
C ASP A 211 12.55 3.45 0.35
N GLN A 212 12.25 4.71 0.66
CA GLN A 212 12.65 5.33 1.93
C GLN A 212 12.01 4.66 3.14
N MET A 213 10.77 4.14 3.03
CA MET A 213 10.07 3.48 4.13
C MET A 213 10.71 2.12 4.44
N TRP A 214 11.06 1.35 3.42
CA TRP A 214 11.81 0.11 3.53
C TRP A 214 13.19 0.36 4.17
N ALA A 215 13.92 1.37 3.67
CA ALA A 215 15.24 1.69 4.16
C ALA A 215 15.22 2.09 5.65
N TRP A 216 14.25 2.92 6.05
CA TRP A 216 14.06 3.30 7.44
C TRP A 216 13.68 2.11 8.33
N SER A 217 12.77 1.24 7.87
CA SER A 217 12.29 0.08 8.63
C SER A 217 13.38 -0.96 8.89
N LEU A 218 14.39 -1.03 8.03
CA LEU A 218 15.49 -1.99 8.08
C LEU A 218 16.83 -1.34 8.42
N ASP A 219 16.84 -0.11 8.94
CA ASP A 219 18.05 0.66 9.32
C ASP A 219 19.10 0.73 8.18
N ARG A 220 18.61 0.90 6.91
CA ARG A 220 19.50 1.07 5.77
C ARG A 220 19.95 2.52 5.65
N ALA A 221 21.17 2.72 5.19
CA ALA A 221 21.76 4.05 5.06
C ALA A 221 21.07 4.91 3.95
N TYR A 222 20.45 4.29 2.97
CA TYR A 222 19.78 4.95 1.84
C TYR A 222 18.72 4.04 1.21
N ALA A 223 17.76 4.68 0.55
CA ALA A 223 16.82 4.04 -0.37
C ALA A 223 17.45 3.91 -1.76
N ILE A 224 17.04 2.89 -2.51
CA ILE A 224 17.57 2.62 -3.86
C ILE A 224 16.60 3.01 -4.97
N TYR A 225 15.35 3.35 -4.62
CA TYR A 225 14.33 3.80 -5.57
C TYR A 225 13.78 5.17 -5.16
N GLY A 226 13.91 6.14 -6.05
CA GLY A 226 13.27 7.44 -5.99
C GLY A 226 11.96 7.46 -6.78
N ARG A 227 11.35 8.65 -6.91
CA ARG A 227 10.17 8.82 -7.77
C ARG A 227 10.50 8.42 -9.20
N VAL A 228 9.57 7.68 -9.81
CA VAL A 228 9.66 7.41 -11.26
C VAL A 228 9.50 8.73 -12.00
N GLU A 229 10.47 9.06 -12.83
CA GLU A 229 10.40 10.22 -13.72
C GLU A 229 9.48 9.89 -14.89
N ASP A 230 8.75 10.92 -15.38
CA ASP A 230 7.80 10.81 -16.50
C ASP A 230 8.51 10.69 -17.85
#